data_3c61b0705ad6fb0452a1b3a29800d128
#
_entry.id   3c61b0705ad6fb0452a1b3a29800d128
#
_cell.length_a   1.000
_cell.length_b   1.000
_cell.length_c   1.000
_cell.angle_alpha   90.00
_cell.angle_beta   90.00
_cell.angle_gamma   90.00
#
_symmetry.space_group_name_H-M   'P 1'
#
loop_
_entity.id
_entity.type
_entity.pdbx_description
1 polymer ?
#
loop_
_entity_poly.entity_id
_entity_poly.type
_entity_poly.pdbx_seq_one_letter_code
_entity_poly.pdbx_strand_id
1 'polypeptide(L)'
;ASANLFDLSISFGGLSPLPGFAKLSGPSDDEPALFVAFLGFEGNRAERIINQLEPPPRVIPIVGAPGFQINYPAITVACNRAFLGDFDCNSDIRLAKASCPFEAYEALASIRRDFPDHYLYIAPVGTRPHALGAIRYAIANESHCEILFDHPVRQSNRTNGRGIIHVFSFI
;
A
#
# COMPACT_ATOMS: atom_id res chain seq x y z
N ALA A 1 -3.69 24.61 9.42
CA ALA A 1 -3.27 23.32 8.87
C ALA A 1 -2.12 22.83 9.74
N SER A 2 -2.34 21.81 10.58
CA SER A 2 -1.27 21.15 11.33
C SER A 2 -0.41 20.42 10.32
N ALA A 3 0.85 20.84 10.14
CA ALA A 3 1.81 20.07 9.37
C ALA A 3 1.96 18.72 10.07
N ASN A 4 1.60 17.64 9.37
CA ASN A 4 1.82 16.30 9.89
C ASN A 4 3.33 16.10 10.06
N LEU A 5 3.74 15.75 11.27
CA LEU A 5 5.15 15.55 11.67
C LEU A 5 5.90 14.54 10.76
N PHE A 6 5.17 13.83 9.90
CA PHE A 6 5.63 12.77 9.02
C PHE A 6 5.32 13.02 7.53
N ASP A 7 4.99 14.26 7.13
CA ASP A 7 4.88 14.59 5.70
C ASP A 7 6.27 14.49 5.04
N LEU A 8 6.46 13.39 4.35
CA LEU A 8 7.74 13.02 3.75
C LEU A 8 7.81 13.42 2.25
N SER A 9 6.71 13.92 1.69
CA SER A 9 6.57 14.30 0.29
C SER A 9 6.11 15.75 0.16
N ILE A 10 6.68 16.49 -0.80
CA ILE A 10 6.35 17.91 -1.07
C ILE A 10 5.11 18.00 -1.96
N SER A 11 5.02 17.11 -2.94
CA SER A 11 3.92 17.05 -3.91
C SER A 11 3.76 15.63 -4.45
N PHE A 12 2.68 15.39 -5.19
CA PHE A 12 2.38 14.10 -5.81
C PHE A 12 2.14 14.33 -7.30
N GLY A 13 2.72 13.47 -8.14
CA GLY A 13 2.64 13.56 -9.60
C GLY A 13 1.32 13.06 -10.21
N GLY A 14 0.36 12.69 -9.37
CA GLY A 14 -0.88 12.03 -9.81
C GLY A 14 -0.71 10.52 -9.94
N LEU A 15 -1.84 9.83 -10.19
CA LEU A 15 -1.83 8.40 -10.44
C LEU A 15 -1.34 8.15 -11.86
N SER A 16 -0.26 7.41 -12.01
CA SER A 16 0.16 6.90 -13.30
C SER A 16 0.62 5.46 -13.18
N PRO A 17 0.41 4.64 -14.23
CA PRO A 17 0.86 3.27 -14.19
C PRO A 17 2.37 3.20 -14.01
N LEU A 18 2.82 2.23 -13.23
CA LEU A 18 4.25 1.91 -13.22
C LEU A 18 4.65 1.31 -14.57
N PRO A 19 5.77 1.75 -15.19
CA PRO A 19 6.28 1.13 -16.41
C PRO A 19 6.42 -0.39 -16.23
N GLY A 20 5.83 -1.16 -17.15
CA GLY A 20 5.79 -2.62 -17.08
C GLY A 20 4.63 -3.21 -16.26
N PHE A 21 3.86 -2.40 -15.54
CA PHE A 21 2.66 -2.79 -14.78
C PHE A 21 1.40 -2.05 -15.23
N ALA A 22 1.51 -1.27 -16.31
CA ALA A 22 0.36 -0.64 -16.92
C ALA A 22 -0.51 -1.72 -17.57
N LYS A 23 -1.73 -1.88 -17.10
CA LYS A 23 -2.72 -2.71 -17.78
C LYS A 23 -3.51 -1.86 -18.76
N LEU A 24 -3.74 -2.42 -19.94
CA LEU A 24 -4.61 -1.84 -20.97
C LEU A 24 -6.09 -2.04 -20.64
N SER A 25 -6.39 -2.97 -19.72
CA SER A 25 -7.73 -3.27 -19.24
C SER A 25 -7.68 -3.47 -17.72
N GLY A 26 -8.37 -2.63 -16.98
CA GLY A 26 -8.69 -2.85 -15.57
C GLY A 26 -9.63 -4.05 -15.37
N PRO A 27 -10.28 -4.18 -14.22
CA PRO A 27 -11.32 -5.18 -14.01
C PRO A 27 -12.42 -5.03 -15.07
N SER A 28 -13.11 -6.11 -15.42
CA SER A 28 -14.33 -6.03 -16.22
C SER A 28 -15.42 -5.27 -15.45
N ASP A 29 -16.37 -4.67 -16.16
CA ASP A 29 -17.43 -3.84 -15.54
C ASP A 29 -18.22 -4.56 -14.45
N ASP A 30 -18.29 -5.90 -14.50
CA ASP A 30 -18.99 -6.74 -13.54
C ASP A 30 -18.07 -7.38 -12.49
N GLU A 31 -16.74 -7.18 -12.56
CA GLU A 31 -15.79 -7.78 -11.63
C GLU A 31 -15.67 -6.93 -10.36
N PRO A 32 -16.04 -7.47 -9.18
CA PRO A 32 -15.88 -6.73 -7.94
C PRO A 32 -14.39 -6.46 -7.67
N ALA A 33 -14.10 -5.31 -7.08
CA ALA A 33 -12.72 -4.91 -6.81
C ALA A 33 -12.48 -4.63 -5.32
N LEU A 34 -11.23 -4.82 -4.88
CA LEU A 34 -10.73 -4.41 -3.57
C LEU A 34 -9.58 -3.43 -3.75
N PHE A 35 -9.52 -2.45 -2.87
CA PHE A 35 -8.36 -1.57 -2.73
C PHE A 35 -7.53 -2.01 -1.53
N VAL A 36 -6.36 -2.60 -1.79
CA VAL A 36 -5.45 -3.09 -0.75
C VAL A 36 -4.33 -2.06 -0.56
N ALA A 37 -4.35 -1.35 0.57
CA ALA A 37 -3.41 -0.29 0.88
C ALA A 37 -2.40 -0.72 1.94
N PHE A 38 -1.12 -0.84 1.59
CA PHE A 38 -0.04 -0.93 2.59
C PHE A 38 0.19 0.46 3.17
N LEU A 39 -0.20 0.67 4.41
CA LEU A 39 -0.18 1.99 5.04
C LEU A 39 1.22 2.38 5.53
N GLY A 40 1.54 3.65 5.36
CA GLY A 40 2.72 4.31 5.90
C GLY A 40 2.37 5.49 6.80
N PHE A 41 3.31 6.37 7.08
CA PHE A 41 3.09 7.54 7.93
C PHE A 41 2.43 8.72 7.20
N GLU A 42 2.41 8.71 5.87
CA GLU A 42 1.74 9.72 5.04
C GLU A 42 0.28 9.31 4.83
N GLY A 43 -0.58 9.65 5.81
CA GLY A 43 -1.96 9.16 5.90
C GLY A 43 -2.88 9.52 4.73
N ASN A 44 -2.55 10.59 3.99
CA ASN A 44 -3.36 11.06 2.86
C ASN A 44 -3.02 10.38 1.52
N ARG A 45 -1.98 9.52 1.46
CA ARG A 45 -1.56 8.91 0.18
C ARG A 45 -2.56 7.85 -0.31
N ALA A 46 -2.97 6.94 0.58
CA ALA A 46 -3.96 5.92 0.22
C ALA A 46 -5.29 6.55 -0.21
N GLU A 47 -5.74 7.58 0.52
CA GLU A 47 -6.95 8.33 0.21
C GLU A 47 -6.89 8.99 -1.18
N ARG A 48 -5.77 9.63 -1.52
CA ARG A 48 -5.60 10.25 -2.84
C ARG A 48 -5.63 9.24 -3.99
N ILE A 49 -5.13 8.04 -3.78
CA ILE A 49 -5.14 6.99 -4.79
C ILE A 49 -6.57 6.48 -4.99
N ILE A 50 -7.27 6.11 -3.91
CA ILE A 50 -8.61 5.54 -4.02
C ILE A 50 -9.63 6.54 -4.58
N ASN A 51 -9.49 7.83 -4.29
CA ASN A 51 -10.38 8.88 -4.81
C ASN A 51 -10.26 9.08 -6.34
N GLN A 52 -9.35 8.39 -7.01
CA GLN A 52 -9.25 8.35 -8.47
C GLN A 52 -9.91 7.10 -9.07
N LEU A 53 -10.46 6.22 -8.23
CA LEU A 53 -11.20 5.03 -8.65
C LEU A 53 -12.71 5.31 -8.51
N GLU A 54 -13.48 5.05 -9.56
CA GLU A 54 -14.93 5.23 -9.56
C GLU A 54 -15.62 3.99 -10.11
N PRO A 55 -16.53 3.38 -9.35
CA PRO A 55 -16.80 3.66 -7.93
C PRO A 55 -15.64 3.24 -7.03
N PRO A 56 -15.47 3.86 -5.84
CA PRO A 56 -14.43 3.48 -4.91
C PRO A 56 -14.66 2.05 -4.42
N PRO A 57 -13.67 1.15 -4.56
CA PRO A 57 -13.80 -0.23 -4.11
C PRO A 57 -13.70 -0.34 -2.58
N ARG A 58 -14.14 -1.50 -2.04
CA ARG A 58 -13.93 -1.81 -0.62
C ARG A 58 -12.44 -1.80 -0.28
N VAL A 59 -12.10 -1.20 0.88
CA VAL A 59 -10.72 -1.03 1.34
C VAL A 59 -10.31 -2.14 2.30
N ILE A 60 -9.13 -2.71 2.06
CA ILE A 60 -8.44 -3.60 3.02
C ILE A 60 -7.07 -2.98 3.33
N PRO A 61 -6.89 -2.36 4.51
CA PRO A 61 -5.63 -1.77 4.90
C PRO A 61 -4.66 -2.82 5.45
N ILE A 62 -3.36 -2.67 5.14
CA ILE A 62 -2.29 -3.50 5.71
C ILE A 62 -1.35 -2.58 6.50
N VAL A 63 -1.16 -2.89 7.78
CA VAL A 63 -0.26 -2.18 8.68
C VAL A 63 1.01 -2.99 8.91
N GLY A 64 2.15 -2.31 8.89
CA GLY A 64 3.46 -2.93 9.13
C GLY A 64 3.66 -3.28 10.60
N ALA A 65 3.29 -4.50 11.00
CA ALA A 65 3.43 -5.00 12.37
C ALA A 65 3.99 -6.45 12.38
N PRO A 66 5.07 -6.72 13.14
CA PRO A 66 5.91 -5.78 13.89
C PRO A 66 6.54 -4.70 13.03
N GLY A 67 6.61 -3.46 13.54
CA GLY A 67 7.26 -2.34 12.88
C GLY A 67 8.79 -2.37 13.02
N PHE A 68 9.49 -1.48 12.30
CA PHE A 68 10.94 -1.27 12.51
C PHE A 68 11.25 -0.72 13.92
N GLN A 69 10.30 -0.02 14.51
CA GLN A 69 10.29 0.35 15.93
C GLN A 69 8.95 -0.06 16.53
N ILE A 70 8.95 -0.30 17.83
CA ILE A 70 7.81 -0.88 18.56
C ILE A 70 6.53 -0.03 18.45
N ASN A 71 6.67 1.30 18.36
CA ASN A 71 5.56 2.25 18.29
C ASN A 71 5.08 2.55 16.86
N TYR A 72 5.81 2.12 15.81
CA TYR A 72 5.49 2.46 14.42
C TYR A 72 4.12 1.96 13.94
N PRO A 73 3.65 0.76 14.32
CA PRO A 73 2.30 0.34 13.95
C PRO A 73 1.22 1.28 14.50
N ALA A 74 1.33 1.70 15.76
CA ALA A 74 0.38 2.63 16.36
C ALA A 74 0.43 4.02 15.70
N ILE A 75 1.63 4.51 15.38
CA ILE A 75 1.81 5.76 14.64
C ILE A 75 1.19 5.67 13.24
N THR A 76 1.40 4.55 12.53
CA THR A 76 0.78 4.32 11.21
C THR A 76 -0.74 4.42 11.29
N VAL A 77 -1.37 3.74 12.25
CA VAL A 77 -2.82 3.81 12.44
C VAL A 77 -3.27 5.24 12.77
N ALA A 78 -2.56 5.94 13.65
CA ALA A 78 -2.88 7.32 14.01
C ALA A 78 -2.77 8.29 12.83
N CYS A 79 -1.74 8.15 11.99
CA CYS A 79 -1.55 8.97 10.78
C CYS A 79 -2.64 8.72 9.72
N ASN A 80 -3.20 7.53 9.68
CA ASN A 80 -4.23 7.14 8.70
C ASN A 80 -5.65 7.15 9.29
N ARG A 81 -5.86 7.75 10.48
CA ARG A 81 -7.15 7.70 11.18
C ARG A 81 -8.32 8.22 10.36
N ALA A 82 -8.15 9.32 9.62
CA ALA A 82 -9.19 9.88 8.75
C ALA A 82 -9.54 8.86 7.67
N PHE A 83 -8.57 8.40 6.90
CA PHE A 83 -8.75 7.39 5.85
C PHE A 83 -9.45 6.13 6.37
N LEU A 84 -9.02 5.58 7.51
CA LEU A 84 -9.62 4.38 8.11
C LEU A 84 -11.08 4.60 8.53
N GLY A 85 -11.42 5.82 8.99
CA GLY A 85 -12.78 6.19 9.38
C GLY A 85 -13.67 6.48 8.19
N ASP A 86 -13.18 7.23 7.21
CA ASP A 86 -13.96 7.65 6.04
C ASP A 86 -14.36 6.47 5.14
N PHE A 87 -13.53 5.43 5.10
CA PHE A 87 -13.80 4.18 4.37
C PHE A 87 -14.31 3.02 5.24
N ASP A 88 -14.59 3.27 6.53
CA ASP A 88 -15.10 2.28 7.50
C ASP A 88 -14.33 0.95 7.50
N CYS A 89 -13.00 1.02 7.37
CA CYS A 89 -12.16 -0.16 7.18
C CYS A 89 -11.28 -0.51 8.40
N ASN A 90 -11.57 0.06 9.58
CA ASN A 90 -10.83 -0.23 10.82
C ASN A 90 -10.85 -1.71 11.23
N SER A 91 -11.98 -2.40 10.98
CA SER A 91 -12.13 -3.82 11.30
C SER A 91 -11.44 -4.75 10.31
N ASP A 92 -11.10 -4.25 9.12
CA ASP A 92 -10.50 -5.02 8.03
C ASP A 92 -8.96 -4.93 8.01
N ILE A 93 -8.35 -4.26 8.99
CA ILE A 93 -6.89 -4.11 9.07
C ILE A 93 -6.22 -5.49 9.11
N ARG A 94 -5.31 -5.72 8.18
CA ARG A 94 -4.41 -6.87 8.15
C ARG A 94 -3.01 -6.45 8.60
N LEU A 95 -2.25 -7.41 9.09
CA LEU A 95 -0.90 -7.17 9.58
C LEU A 95 0.11 -7.94 8.72
N ALA A 96 1.23 -7.28 8.42
CA ALA A 96 2.40 -7.91 7.83
C ALA A 96 3.65 -7.24 8.40
N LYS A 97 4.67 -8.00 8.76
CA LYS A 97 5.91 -7.45 9.32
C LYS A 97 6.52 -6.40 8.39
N ALA A 98 6.76 -5.19 8.92
CA ALA A 98 7.20 -4.02 8.15
C ALA A 98 8.49 -4.24 7.35
N SER A 99 9.35 -5.15 7.83
CA SER A 99 10.66 -5.48 7.24
C SER A 99 10.65 -6.75 6.39
N CYS A 100 9.50 -7.39 6.14
CA CYS A 100 9.43 -8.69 5.48
C CYS A 100 8.60 -8.61 4.18
N PRO A 101 9.22 -8.73 2.99
CA PRO A 101 8.48 -8.74 1.73
C PRO A 101 7.68 -10.04 1.55
N PHE A 102 8.09 -11.14 2.17
CA PHE A 102 7.37 -12.41 2.08
C PHE A 102 6.04 -12.36 2.83
N GLU A 103 6.00 -11.73 4.02
CA GLU A 103 4.75 -11.53 4.74
C GLU A 103 3.80 -10.58 3.99
N ALA A 104 4.33 -9.57 3.30
CA ALA A 104 3.52 -8.70 2.44
C ALA A 104 2.92 -9.48 1.26
N TYR A 105 3.68 -10.37 0.64
CA TYR A 105 3.19 -11.28 -0.40
C TYR A 105 2.09 -12.19 0.14
N GLU A 106 2.32 -12.85 1.29
CA GLU A 106 1.35 -13.76 1.92
C GLU A 106 0.08 -13.04 2.38
N ALA A 107 0.17 -11.80 2.83
CA ALA A 107 -1.01 -11.00 3.16
C ALA A 107 -1.90 -10.79 1.92
N LEU A 108 -1.32 -10.48 0.76
CA LEU A 108 -2.05 -10.36 -0.50
C LEU A 108 -2.63 -11.72 -0.94
N ALA A 109 -1.86 -12.79 -0.83
CA ALA A 109 -2.32 -14.14 -1.15
C ALA A 109 -3.47 -14.58 -0.23
N SER A 110 -3.44 -14.19 1.05
CA SER A 110 -4.54 -14.43 1.99
C SER A 110 -5.80 -13.66 1.60
N ILE A 111 -5.66 -12.37 1.28
CA ILE A 111 -6.79 -11.55 0.81
C ILE A 111 -7.41 -12.18 -0.44
N ARG A 112 -6.58 -12.65 -1.38
CA ARG A 112 -7.08 -13.33 -2.59
C ARG A 112 -7.85 -14.62 -2.28
N ARG A 113 -7.44 -15.39 -1.27
CA ARG A 113 -8.18 -16.58 -0.82
C ARG A 113 -9.52 -16.23 -0.17
N ASP A 114 -9.55 -15.14 0.61
CA ASP A 114 -10.78 -14.65 1.24
C ASP A 114 -11.78 -14.05 0.23
N PHE A 115 -11.26 -13.50 -0.88
CA PHE A 115 -12.01 -12.82 -1.94
C PHE A 115 -11.59 -13.31 -3.33
N PRO A 116 -11.91 -14.56 -3.70
CA PRO A 116 -11.37 -15.20 -4.90
C PRO A 116 -11.83 -14.56 -6.23
N ASP A 117 -12.97 -13.90 -6.23
CA ASP A 117 -13.57 -13.32 -7.43
C ASP A 117 -13.30 -11.81 -7.57
N HIS A 118 -12.47 -11.22 -6.68
CA HIS A 118 -12.23 -9.79 -6.69
C HIS A 118 -10.92 -9.43 -7.39
N TYR A 119 -10.94 -8.35 -8.16
CA TYR A 119 -9.74 -7.70 -8.67
C TYR A 119 -9.04 -6.90 -7.56
N LEU A 120 -7.72 -6.93 -7.49
CA LEU A 120 -6.97 -6.23 -6.44
C LEU A 120 -6.26 -5.00 -6.99
N TYR A 121 -6.70 -3.81 -6.58
CA TYR A 121 -5.92 -2.58 -6.69
C TYR A 121 -4.98 -2.50 -5.50
N ILE A 122 -3.66 -2.56 -5.74
CA ILE A 122 -2.66 -2.62 -4.68
C ILE A 122 -1.91 -1.30 -4.61
N ALA A 123 -2.00 -0.59 -3.48
CA ALA A 123 -1.29 0.66 -3.22
C ALA A 123 -0.15 0.43 -2.21
N PRO A 124 1.11 0.23 -2.66
CA PRO A 124 2.24 -0.05 -1.76
C PRO A 124 2.87 1.24 -1.21
N VAL A 125 2.08 2.05 -0.50
CA VAL A 125 2.51 3.36 0.02
C VAL A 125 3.17 3.29 1.40
N GLY A 126 3.33 2.10 1.95
CA GLY A 126 3.99 1.82 3.23
C GLY A 126 5.51 1.67 3.15
N THR A 127 6.03 0.57 3.67
CA THR A 127 7.48 0.30 3.72
C THR A 127 8.02 -0.24 2.39
N ARG A 128 9.34 -0.07 2.15
CA ARG A 128 9.99 -0.62 0.95
C ARG A 128 9.91 -2.16 0.85
N PRO A 129 10.10 -2.94 1.95
CA PRO A 129 9.88 -4.39 1.91
C PRO A 129 8.44 -4.75 1.53
N HIS A 130 7.44 -4.01 2.02
CA HIS A 130 6.05 -4.21 1.59
C HIS A 130 5.87 -3.95 0.09
N ALA A 131 6.44 -2.87 -0.44
CA ALA A 131 6.40 -2.60 -1.88
C ALA A 131 7.05 -3.72 -2.70
N LEU A 132 8.18 -4.27 -2.23
CA LEU A 132 8.85 -5.40 -2.88
C LEU A 132 7.97 -6.66 -2.90
N GLY A 133 7.31 -6.98 -1.79
CA GLY A 133 6.35 -8.10 -1.69
C GLY A 133 5.14 -7.90 -2.60
N ALA A 134 4.58 -6.69 -2.63
CA ALA A 134 3.46 -6.34 -3.48
C ALA A 134 3.80 -6.47 -4.98
N ILE A 135 4.97 -5.98 -5.40
CA ILE A 135 5.46 -6.11 -6.78
C ILE A 135 5.63 -7.58 -7.15
N ARG A 136 6.26 -8.38 -6.29
CA ARG A 136 6.41 -9.83 -6.52
C ARG A 136 5.08 -10.54 -6.66
N TYR A 137 4.10 -10.18 -5.81
CA TYR A 137 2.75 -10.71 -5.92
C TYR A 137 2.10 -10.33 -7.26
N ALA A 138 2.19 -9.06 -7.65
CA ALA A 138 1.59 -8.58 -8.88
C ALA A 138 2.19 -9.25 -10.13
N ILE A 139 3.51 -9.51 -10.16
CA ILE A 139 4.16 -10.25 -11.24
C ILE A 139 3.61 -11.69 -11.35
N ALA A 140 3.36 -12.35 -10.23
CA ALA A 140 2.87 -13.73 -10.21
C ALA A 140 1.35 -13.83 -10.48
N ASN A 141 0.61 -12.73 -10.36
CA ASN A 141 -0.85 -12.69 -10.44
C ASN A 141 -1.36 -11.55 -11.34
N GLU A 142 -0.65 -11.23 -12.39
CA GLU A 142 -0.90 -10.05 -13.24
C GLU A 142 -2.31 -9.97 -13.86
N SER A 143 -3.00 -11.10 -14.03
CA SER A 143 -4.37 -11.11 -14.56
C SER A 143 -5.42 -10.62 -13.57
N HIS A 144 -5.12 -10.55 -12.27
CA HIS A 144 -6.08 -10.32 -11.19
C HIS A 144 -5.76 -9.14 -10.28
N CYS A 145 -4.70 -8.41 -10.58
CA CYS A 145 -4.34 -7.25 -9.79
C CYS A 145 -3.50 -6.24 -10.58
N GLU A 146 -3.44 -5.02 -10.08
CA GLU A 146 -2.49 -4.01 -10.54
C GLU A 146 -1.93 -3.18 -9.38
N ILE A 147 -0.75 -2.60 -9.63
CA ILE A 147 -0.09 -1.69 -8.68
C ILE A 147 -0.48 -0.25 -9.02
N LEU A 148 -1.07 0.43 -8.03
CA LEU A 148 -1.37 1.86 -8.12
C LEU A 148 -0.31 2.65 -7.33
N PHE A 149 0.30 3.63 -7.98
CA PHE A 149 1.37 4.42 -7.37
C PHE A 149 1.24 5.92 -7.69
N ASP A 150 1.41 6.76 -6.69
CA ASP A 150 1.14 8.20 -6.73
C ASP A 150 2.37 9.06 -7.02
N HIS A 151 3.50 8.48 -7.38
CA HIS A 151 4.76 9.15 -7.74
C HIS A 151 5.13 10.35 -6.85
N PRO A 152 5.36 10.14 -5.54
CA PRO A 152 5.62 11.25 -4.61
C PRO A 152 6.94 11.95 -4.92
N VAL A 153 6.91 13.27 -4.98
CA VAL A 153 8.12 14.10 -5.02
C VAL A 153 8.67 14.23 -3.61
N ARG A 154 9.82 13.64 -3.37
CA ARG A 154 10.42 13.53 -2.03
C ARG A 154 11.07 14.85 -1.59
N GLN A 155 10.95 15.14 -0.29
CA GLN A 155 11.72 16.20 0.34
C GLN A 155 13.22 15.83 0.39
N SER A 156 14.10 16.78 0.06
CA SER A 156 15.56 16.59 0.16
C SER A 156 16.01 16.49 1.62
N ASN A 157 17.14 15.82 1.86
CA ASN A 157 17.80 15.68 3.17
C ASN A 157 16.97 14.93 4.25
N ARG A 158 16.06 14.08 3.82
CA ARG A 158 15.12 13.35 4.66
C ARG A 158 15.74 12.22 5.49
N THR A 159 16.85 11.67 5.06
CA THR A 159 17.52 10.55 5.70
C THR A 159 19.01 10.83 5.87
N ASN A 160 19.53 10.62 7.07
CA ASN A 160 20.96 10.71 7.38
C ASN A 160 21.48 9.35 7.87
N GLY A 161 22.67 8.97 7.42
CA GLY A 161 23.36 7.75 7.86
C GLY A 161 22.86 6.46 7.21
N ARG A 162 23.33 5.35 7.72
CA ARG A 162 23.00 3.99 7.29
C ARG A 162 22.49 3.19 8.48
N GLY A 163 21.40 2.46 8.28
CA GLY A 163 20.85 1.54 9.26
C GLY A 163 21.17 0.08 8.93
N ILE A 164 20.33 -0.82 9.39
CA ILE A 164 20.42 -2.25 9.11
C ILE A 164 20.17 -2.49 7.61
N ILE A 165 21.03 -3.29 6.99
CA ILE A 165 20.86 -3.75 5.61
C ILE A 165 20.12 -5.08 5.65
N HIS A 166 19.00 -5.14 4.96
CA HIS A 166 18.23 -6.36 4.76
C HIS A 166 18.52 -6.91 3.35
N VAL A 167 18.83 -8.20 3.29
CA VAL A 167 19.03 -8.92 2.03
C VAL A 167 17.95 -9.98 1.91
N PHE A 168 17.28 -10.03 0.76
CA PHE A 168 16.24 -11.00 0.47
C PHE A 168 16.61 -11.78 -0.79
N SER A 169 16.48 -13.11 -0.74
CA SER A 169 16.64 -13.98 -1.89
C SER A 169 15.28 -14.51 -2.34
N PHE A 170 14.96 -14.30 -3.61
CA PHE A 170 13.77 -14.86 -4.24
C PHE A 170 14.24 -15.96 -5.21
N ILE A 171 13.73 -17.16 -5.00
CA ILE A 171 13.99 -18.33 -5.87
C ILE A 171 12.83 -18.46 -6.86
#